data_b9e5b15e8359cb33a8284157ea9c33ef
#
_entry.id   b9e5b15e8359cb33a8284157ea9c33ef
#
_cell.length_a   1.000
_cell.length_b   1.000
_cell.length_c   1.000
_cell.angle_alpha   90.00
_cell.angle_beta   90.00
_cell.angle_gamma   90.00
#
_symmetry.space_group_name_H-M   'P 1'
#
loop_
_entity.id
_entity.type
_entity.pdbx_description
1 polymer ?
#
loop_
_entity_poly.entity_id
_entity_poly.type
_entity_poly.pdbx_seq_one_letter_code
_entity_poly.pdbx_strand_id
1 'polypeptide(L)'
;MGPEERDKGLHYICPVCYLLGAQGLVGFVTVPFLYADATPHELPALRIDRVAGTVAIGAYGTYRTYQVVPEGTEFRGVPRILLEDPIKGWKLGEPRPLKSSTLGDLWLKENPEWRNPEKIINELVIERLKSIRRLGGFKSHGVGYVKIEVRKLEAEDKQ
;
A
#
# COMPACT_ATOMS: atom_id res chain seq x y z
N MET A 1 0.00 4.04 -14.75
CA MET A 1 -0.03 4.94 -15.93
C MET A 1 1.40 5.21 -16.33
N GLY A 2 1.83 4.70 -17.48
CA GLY A 2 3.16 4.90 -18.03
C GLY A 2 3.32 6.30 -18.63
N PRO A 3 4.58 6.79 -18.83
CA PRO A 3 4.82 8.09 -19.44
C PRO A 3 4.16 8.26 -20.81
N GLU A 4 4.12 7.20 -21.61
CA GLU A 4 3.52 7.21 -22.96
C GLU A 4 2.00 7.36 -22.97
N GLU A 5 1.31 6.97 -21.90
CA GLU A 5 -0.15 7.13 -21.79
C GLU A 5 -0.54 8.56 -21.43
N ARG A 6 0.35 9.28 -20.71
CA ARG A 6 0.15 10.71 -20.40
C ARG A 6 0.19 11.58 -21.65
N ASP A 7 1.10 11.29 -22.56
CA ASP A 7 1.28 12.06 -23.80
C ASP A 7 0.12 11.87 -24.79
N LYS A 8 -0.63 10.77 -24.67
CA LYS A 8 -1.80 10.51 -25.53
C LYS A 8 -3.09 11.14 -25.03
N GLY A 9 -3.06 11.89 -23.92
CA GLY A 9 -4.25 12.50 -23.33
C GLY A 9 -5.29 11.48 -22.82
N LEU A 10 -4.92 10.22 -22.65
CA LEU A 10 -5.76 9.17 -22.14
C LEU A 10 -5.82 9.24 -20.60
N HIS A 11 -6.90 9.78 -20.09
CA HIS A 11 -7.14 9.83 -18.65
C HIS A 11 -7.84 8.54 -18.21
N TYR A 12 -7.05 7.50 -17.98
CA TYR A 12 -7.53 6.22 -17.48
C TYR A 12 -7.29 6.10 -15.97
N ILE A 13 -8.34 5.80 -15.21
CA ILE A 13 -8.24 5.50 -13.80
C ILE A 13 -8.20 3.98 -13.64
N CYS A 14 -7.04 3.44 -13.29
CA CYS A 14 -6.91 2.01 -13.02
C CYS A 14 -7.50 1.65 -11.65
N PRO A 15 -7.77 0.35 -11.35
CA PRO A 15 -8.31 -0.09 -10.06
C PRO A 15 -7.49 0.39 -8.86
N VAL A 16 -6.16 0.42 -8.97
CA VAL A 16 -5.27 0.88 -7.90
C VAL A 16 -5.45 2.38 -7.64
N CYS A 17 -5.45 3.20 -8.70
CA CYS A 17 -5.70 4.65 -8.56
C CYS A 17 -7.12 4.95 -8.06
N TYR A 18 -8.08 4.12 -8.44
CA TYR A 18 -9.47 4.23 -7.98
C TYR A 18 -9.56 4.01 -6.47
N LEU A 19 -8.93 2.96 -5.97
CA LEU A 19 -8.99 2.59 -4.56
C LEU A 19 -8.05 3.41 -3.69
N LEU A 20 -6.78 3.56 -4.08
CA LEU A 20 -5.74 4.18 -3.24
C LEU A 20 -5.49 5.65 -3.55
N GLY A 21 -6.05 6.16 -4.64
CA GLY A 21 -5.84 7.53 -5.08
C GLY A 21 -4.62 7.69 -6.00
N ALA A 22 -4.51 8.88 -6.55
CA ALA A 22 -3.39 9.34 -7.36
C ALA A 22 -3.28 10.86 -7.26
N GLN A 23 -2.30 11.46 -7.93
CA GLN A 23 -2.18 12.92 -7.97
C GLN A 23 -3.48 13.56 -8.52
N GLY A 24 -4.15 14.38 -7.69
CA GLY A 24 -5.43 15.01 -8.03
C GLY A 24 -6.65 14.09 -7.92
N LEU A 25 -6.49 12.86 -7.45
CA LEU A 25 -7.56 11.89 -7.31
C LEU A 25 -7.57 11.30 -5.89
N VAL A 26 -8.63 11.52 -5.15
CA VAL A 26 -8.83 10.92 -3.82
C VAL A 26 -9.25 9.46 -3.99
N GLY A 27 -8.60 8.55 -3.25
CA GLY A 27 -8.97 7.13 -3.21
C GLY A 27 -10.12 6.85 -2.25
N PHE A 28 -10.73 5.68 -2.39
CA PHE A 28 -11.75 5.20 -1.45
C PHE A 28 -11.16 4.49 -0.23
N VAL A 29 -9.88 4.08 -0.31
CA VAL A 29 -9.20 3.37 0.77
C VAL A 29 -8.09 4.24 1.33
N THR A 30 -8.12 4.46 2.64
CA THR A 30 -7.06 5.14 3.38
C THR A 30 -6.41 4.15 4.32
N VAL A 31 -5.10 3.95 4.15
CA VAL A 31 -4.29 3.13 5.05
C VAL A 31 -3.57 4.08 6.00
N PRO A 32 -3.84 4.02 7.31
CA PRO A 32 -3.16 4.87 8.30
C PRO A 32 -1.76 4.35 8.58
N PHE A 33 -1.01 5.09 9.40
CA PHE A 33 0.18 4.54 10.02
C PHE A 33 -0.18 3.35 10.91
N LEU A 34 0.65 2.33 10.89
CA LEU A 34 0.54 1.20 11.78
C LEU A 34 1.43 1.47 13.00
N TYR A 35 0.89 1.21 14.17
CA TYR A 35 1.59 1.42 15.44
C TYR A 35 1.95 0.09 16.06
N ALA A 36 3.13 0.05 16.70
CA ALA A 36 3.59 -1.07 17.48
C ALA A 36 4.29 -0.57 18.71
N ASP A 37 4.15 -1.31 19.80
CA ASP A 37 4.92 -1.10 21.02
C ASP A 37 6.13 -2.03 20.98
N ALA A 38 7.20 -1.56 20.37
CA ALA A 38 8.44 -2.33 20.25
C ALA A 38 9.65 -1.39 20.14
N THR A 39 10.74 -1.76 20.81
CA THR A 39 12.03 -1.08 20.66
C THR A 39 12.75 -1.64 19.43
N PRO A 40 13.06 -0.82 18.43
CA PRO A 40 13.83 -1.28 17.27
C PRO A 40 15.22 -1.74 17.68
N HIS A 41 15.72 -2.80 17.03
CA HIS A 41 17.09 -3.23 17.12
C HIS A 41 17.92 -2.62 16.00
N GLU A 42 19.18 -2.36 16.28
CA GLU A 42 20.11 -1.91 15.26
C GLU A 42 20.81 -3.10 14.61
N LEU A 43 20.70 -3.18 13.29
CA LEU A 43 21.40 -4.18 12.47
C LEU A 43 22.54 -3.50 11.74
N PRO A 44 23.81 -3.76 12.12
CA PRO A 44 24.95 -3.19 11.42
C PRO A 44 25.12 -3.85 10.04
N ALA A 45 25.35 -3.02 9.03
CA ALA A 45 25.72 -3.48 7.71
C ALA A 45 27.14 -3.00 7.39
N LEU A 46 28.03 -3.95 7.22
CA LEU A 46 29.42 -3.71 6.90
C LEU A 46 29.70 -4.03 5.44
N ARG A 47 30.45 -3.17 4.77
CA ARG A 47 30.98 -3.49 3.44
C ARG A 47 32.30 -4.27 3.63
N ILE A 48 32.36 -5.45 3.04
CA ILE A 48 33.59 -6.25 3.03
C ILE A 48 34.35 -5.94 1.74
N ASP A 49 35.64 -5.61 1.87
CA ASP A 49 36.55 -5.59 0.77
C ASP A 49 36.86 -7.04 0.37
N ARG A 50 36.45 -7.43 -0.83
CA ARG A 50 36.58 -8.79 -1.31
C ARG A 50 38.02 -9.18 -1.64
N VAL A 51 38.89 -8.20 -1.87
CA VAL A 51 40.32 -8.42 -2.18
C VAL A 51 41.09 -8.58 -0.88
N ALA A 52 40.87 -7.69 0.07
CA ALA A 52 41.55 -7.72 1.37
C ALA A 52 40.93 -8.69 2.38
N GLY A 53 39.71 -9.20 2.14
CA GLY A 53 38.99 -10.08 3.07
C GLY A 53 38.60 -9.41 4.41
N THR A 54 38.73 -8.10 4.49
CA THR A 54 38.51 -7.32 5.71
C THR A 54 37.38 -6.31 5.53
N VAL A 55 36.95 -5.70 6.61
CA VAL A 55 35.99 -4.58 6.56
C VAL A 55 36.65 -3.41 5.83
N ALA A 56 35.99 -2.91 4.80
CA ALA A 56 36.46 -1.74 4.05
C ALA A 56 36.44 -0.50 4.98
N ILE A 57 37.63 0.05 5.28
CA ILE A 57 37.81 1.23 6.12
C ILE A 57 38.21 2.42 5.21
N GLY A 58 37.70 3.61 5.50
CA GLY A 58 38.02 4.85 4.76
C GLY A 58 36.88 5.39 3.93
N ALA A 59 37.19 6.27 2.95
CA ALA A 59 36.22 7.02 2.16
C ALA A 59 35.15 6.17 1.44
N TYR A 60 35.44 4.89 1.21
CA TYR A 60 34.52 3.92 0.58
C TYR A 60 33.96 2.88 1.54
N GLY A 61 34.41 2.87 2.80
CA GLY A 61 33.90 2.00 3.88
C GLY A 61 32.71 2.65 4.54
N THR A 62 31.49 2.20 4.20
CA THR A 62 30.30 2.73 4.81
C THR A 62 29.80 1.75 5.86
N TYR A 63 29.98 2.12 7.12
CA TYR A 63 29.21 1.55 8.22
C TYR A 63 27.80 2.12 8.14
N ARG A 64 26.81 1.27 7.98
CA ARG A 64 25.40 1.66 7.98
C ARG A 64 24.69 0.87 9.05
N THR A 65 23.90 1.55 9.84
CA THR A 65 23.01 0.93 10.81
C THR A 65 21.59 0.97 10.27
N TYR A 66 20.92 -0.15 10.28
CA TYR A 66 19.51 -0.26 9.93
C TYR A 66 18.73 -0.54 11.21
N GLN A 67 17.63 0.18 11.38
CA GLN A 67 16.70 -0.14 12.44
C GLN A 67 15.76 -1.24 11.93
N VAL A 68 15.68 -2.33 12.68
CA VAL A 68 14.81 -3.47 12.41
C VAL A 68 13.89 -3.70 13.59
N VAL A 69 12.69 -4.12 13.29
CA VAL A 69 11.71 -4.45 14.32
C VAL A 69 11.90 -5.90 14.74
N PRO A 70 11.85 -6.22 16.05
CA PRO A 70 11.95 -7.59 16.55
C PRO A 70 10.90 -8.51 15.94
N GLU A 71 11.25 -9.80 15.84
CA GLU A 71 10.30 -10.83 15.48
C GLU A 71 9.14 -10.88 16.48
N GLY A 72 7.95 -11.18 15.99
CA GLY A 72 6.73 -11.24 16.83
C GLY A 72 6.13 -9.88 17.15
N THR A 73 6.70 -8.76 16.69
CA THR A 73 6.10 -7.45 16.89
C THR A 73 4.77 -7.34 16.16
N GLU A 74 3.73 -6.97 16.91
CA GLU A 74 2.39 -6.77 16.38
C GLU A 74 2.17 -5.29 16.02
N PHE A 75 1.85 -5.04 14.74
CA PHE A 75 1.48 -3.71 14.26
C PHE A 75 -0.04 -3.61 14.13
N ARG A 76 -0.61 -2.55 14.65
CA ARG A 76 -2.05 -2.30 14.60
C ARG A 76 -2.37 -1.00 13.89
N GLY A 77 -3.45 -1.01 13.12
CA GLY A 77 -3.99 0.18 12.46
C GLY A 77 -5.39 -0.08 11.94
N VAL A 78 -6.13 0.99 11.71
CA VAL A 78 -7.52 0.92 11.26
C VAL A 78 -7.62 1.53 9.85
N PRO A 79 -7.54 0.73 8.78
CA PRO A 79 -7.83 1.19 7.44
C PRO A 79 -9.27 1.68 7.36
N ARG A 80 -9.48 2.77 6.61
CA ARG A 80 -10.81 3.32 6.38
C ARG A 80 -11.19 3.12 4.93
N ILE A 81 -12.41 2.66 4.71
CA ILE A 81 -12.99 2.53 3.38
C ILE A 81 -14.18 3.47 3.29
N LEU A 82 -14.09 4.41 2.37
CA LEU A 82 -15.15 5.35 2.08
C LEU A 82 -16.15 4.68 1.14
N LEU A 83 -17.40 4.55 1.54
CA LEU A 83 -18.46 4.02 0.68
C LEU A 83 -19.04 5.09 -0.22
N GLU A 84 -19.12 6.32 0.29
CA GLU A 84 -19.59 7.50 -0.42
C GLU A 84 -18.79 8.73 0.01
N ASP A 85 -18.33 9.52 -0.96
CA ASP A 85 -17.66 10.79 -0.72
C ASP A 85 -18.72 11.84 -0.34
N PRO A 86 -18.67 12.40 0.88
CA PRO A 86 -19.67 13.33 1.35
C PRO A 86 -19.67 14.68 0.61
N ILE A 87 -18.59 15.02 -0.08
CA ILE A 87 -18.44 16.30 -0.77
C ILE A 87 -18.94 16.21 -2.22
N LYS A 88 -18.60 15.12 -2.90
CA LYS A 88 -18.90 14.95 -4.33
C LYS A 88 -19.95 13.90 -4.61
N GLY A 89 -20.39 13.16 -3.60
CA GLY A 89 -21.38 12.09 -3.73
C GLY A 89 -20.88 10.90 -4.56
N TRP A 90 -19.57 10.73 -4.71
CA TRP A 90 -19.02 9.59 -5.43
C TRP A 90 -19.15 8.31 -4.59
N LYS A 91 -19.64 7.25 -5.21
CA LYS A 91 -19.89 5.97 -4.54
C LYS A 91 -18.89 4.92 -4.96
N LEU A 92 -18.49 4.09 -4.01
CA LEU A 92 -17.66 2.94 -4.28
C LEU A 92 -18.43 1.94 -5.18
N GLY A 93 -17.81 1.49 -6.26
CA GLY A 93 -18.44 0.64 -7.27
C GLY A 93 -19.11 1.42 -8.42
N GLU A 94 -19.14 2.75 -8.37
CA GLU A 94 -19.64 3.58 -9.45
C GLU A 94 -18.48 4.31 -10.18
N PRO A 95 -18.57 4.47 -11.50
CA PRO A 95 -17.61 5.26 -12.26
C PRO A 95 -17.63 6.72 -11.82
N ARG A 96 -16.46 7.32 -11.65
CA ARG A 96 -16.35 8.74 -11.30
C ARG A 96 -16.55 9.63 -12.53
N PRO A 97 -17.35 10.68 -12.44
CA PRO A 97 -17.47 11.63 -13.53
C PRO A 97 -16.20 12.49 -13.61
N LEU A 98 -15.35 12.23 -14.61
CA LEU A 98 -14.24 13.10 -14.94
C LEU A 98 -14.66 14.12 -15.97
N LYS A 99 -14.32 15.41 -15.76
CA LYS A 99 -14.73 16.53 -16.62
C LYS A 99 -14.30 16.37 -18.09
N SER A 100 -13.26 15.60 -18.37
CA SER A 100 -12.62 15.56 -19.68
C SER A 100 -12.53 14.17 -20.29
N SER A 101 -13.09 13.13 -19.69
CA SER A 101 -12.81 11.78 -20.12
C SER A 101 -14.03 10.87 -20.14
N THR A 102 -14.33 10.36 -21.31
CA THR A 102 -15.19 9.21 -21.52
C THR A 102 -14.58 7.89 -21.03
N LEU A 103 -13.30 7.89 -20.64
CA LEU A 103 -12.50 6.71 -20.32
C LEU A 103 -12.24 6.52 -18.83
N GLY A 104 -12.71 7.42 -17.97
CA GLY A 104 -12.58 7.26 -16.52
C GLY A 104 -13.23 5.96 -16.07
N ASP A 105 -12.52 5.20 -15.23
CA ASP A 105 -13.01 3.97 -14.62
C ASP A 105 -13.56 2.93 -15.61
N LEU A 106 -12.91 2.82 -16.79
CA LEU A 106 -13.32 1.91 -17.87
C LEU A 106 -13.43 0.46 -17.36
N TRP A 107 -12.54 0.05 -16.47
CA TRP A 107 -12.56 -1.28 -15.86
C TRP A 107 -13.88 -1.61 -15.12
N LEU A 108 -14.56 -0.61 -14.53
CA LEU A 108 -15.87 -0.79 -13.90
C LEU A 108 -16.98 -0.94 -14.94
N LYS A 109 -16.80 -0.35 -16.12
CA LYS A 109 -17.77 -0.49 -17.24
C LYS A 109 -17.64 -1.85 -17.90
N GLU A 110 -16.41 -2.31 -18.07
CA GLU A 110 -16.10 -3.61 -18.71
C GLU A 110 -16.37 -4.80 -17.80
N ASN A 111 -16.34 -4.59 -16.48
CA ASN A 111 -16.50 -5.63 -15.47
C ASN A 111 -17.62 -5.27 -14.49
N PRO A 112 -18.89 -5.49 -14.84
CA PRO A 112 -20.05 -5.10 -14.03
C PRO A 112 -20.08 -5.71 -12.63
N GLU A 113 -19.39 -6.83 -12.42
CA GLU A 113 -19.27 -7.51 -11.13
C GLU A 113 -18.56 -6.65 -10.08
N TRP A 114 -17.69 -5.72 -10.49
CA TRP A 114 -17.02 -4.77 -9.59
C TRP A 114 -17.87 -3.55 -9.21
N ARG A 115 -19.13 -3.50 -9.65
CA ARG A 115 -20.08 -2.48 -9.18
C ARG A 115 -20.64 -2.78 -7.79
N ASN A 116 -20.40 -3.98 -7.27
CA ASN A 116 -20.76 -4.34 -5.91
C ASN A 116 -19.66 -3.88 -4.93
N PRO A 117 -19.93 -2.91 -4.02
CA PRO A 117 -18.96 -2.42 -3.05
C PRO A 117 -18.41 -3.51 -2.13
N GLU A 118 -19.24 -4.45 -1.71
CA GLU A 118 -18.82 -5.55 -0.84
C GLU A 118 -17.81 -6.46 -1.53
N LYS A 119 -18.03 -6.75 -2.82
CA LYS A 119 -17.09 -7.54 -3.62
C LYS A 119 -15.76 -6.81 -3.77
N ILE A 120 -15.78 -5.50 -4.06
CA ILE A 120 -14.56 -4.68 -4.12
C ILE A 120 -13.80 -4.75 -2.79
N ILE A 121 -14.50 -4.55 -1.67
CA ILE A 121 -13.88 -4.57 -0.34
C ILE A 121 -13.25 -5.93 -0.06
N ASN A 122 -13.98 -7.01 -0.28
CA ASN A 122 -13.50 -8.35 0.04
C ASN A 122 -12.35 -8.78 -0.88
N GLU A 123 -12.51 -8.69 -2.19
CA GLU A 123 -11.55 -9.27 -3.14
C GLU A 123 -10.38 -8.34 -3.48
N LEU A 124 -10.64 -7.02 -3.63
CA LEU A 124 -9.59 -6.07 -4.03
C LEU A 124 -8.89 -5.42 -2.84
N VAL A 125 -9.48 -5.42 -1.65
CA VAL A 125 -8.85 -4.83 -0.46
C VAL A 125 -8.46 -5.92 0.53
N ILE A 126 -9.41 -6.63 1.12
CA ILE A 126 -9.15 -7.57 2.23
C ILE A 126 -8.27 -8.74 1.77
N GLU A 127 -8.64 -9.42 0.69
CA GLU A 127 -7.87 -10.57 0.20
C GLU A 127 -6.47 -10.15 -0.28
N ARG A 128 -6.34 -8.95 -0.86
CA ARG A 128 -5.03 -8.43 -1.27
C ARG A 128 -4.17 -8.09 -0.06
N LEU A 129 -4.72 -7.49 1.00
CA LEU A 129 -3.99 -7.26 2.25
C LEU A 129 -3.54 -8.58 2.86
N LYS A 130 -4.42 -9.57 2.98
CA LYS A 130 -4.08 -10.91 3.52
C LYS A 130 -3.06 -11.66 2.68
N SER A 131 -2.93 -11.36 1.40
CA SER A 131 -1.95 -11.99 0.50
C SER A 131 -0.53 -11.45 0.67
N ILE A 132 -0.35 -10.32 1.33
CA ILE A 132 0.97 -9.72 1.58
C ILE A 132 1.72 -10.61 2.56
N ARG A 133 2.92 -11.05 2.19
CA ARG A 133 3.80 -11.91 2.99
C ARG A 133 5.06 -11.21 3.47
N ARG A 134 5.41 -10.08 2.85
CA ARG A 134 6.64 -9.34 3.16
C ARG A 134 6.41 -7.84 3.08
N LEU A 135 6.86 -7.11 4.10
CA LEU A 135 6.87 -5.66 4.16
C LEU A 135 8.26 -5.14 4.55
N GLY A 136 8.53 -3.89 4.20
CA GLY A 136 9.79 -3.22 4.55
C GLY A 136 10.92 -3.44 3.54
N GLY A 137 12.12 -3.07 3.95
CA GLY A 137 13.36 -3.25 3.19
C GLY A 137 13.96 -4.66 3.37
N PHE A 138 15.08 -4.91 2.69
CA PHE A 138 15.89 -6.13 2.85
C PHE A 138 15.16 -7.48 2.70
N LYS A 139 14.08 -7.51 1.94
CA LYS A 139 13.25 -8.73 1.75
C LYS A 139 14.05 -9.91 1.19
N SER A 140 15.09 -9.63 0.40
CA SER A 140 16.03 -10.64 -0.12
C SER A 140 16.97 -11.22 0.93
N HIS A 141 17.13 -10.57 2.08
CA HIS A 141 17.97 -11.00 3.19
C HIS A 141 17.20 -11.71 4.31
N GLY A 142 16.00 -12.21 4.02
CA GLY A 142 15.22 -13.00 4.97
C GLY A 142 14.42 -12.21 5.99
N VAL A 143 14.40 -10.86 5.89
CA VAL A 143 13.61 -10.02 6.80
C VAL A 143 12.27 -9.60 6.20
N GLY A 144 11.40 -9.05 7.04
CA GLY A 144 10.12 -8.45 6.64
C GLY A 144 8.99 -9.46 6.41
N TYR A 145 9.10 -10.70 6.86
CA TYR A 145 7.97 -11.63 6.86
C TYR A 145 6.85 -11.12 7.76
N VAL A 146 5.64 -11.10 7.23
CA VAL A 146 4.45 -10.67 7.95
C VAL A 146 3.28 -11.60 7.73
N LYS A 147 2.40 -11.66 8.73
CA LYS A 147 1.06 -12.24 8.65
C LYS A 147 0.08 -11.10 8.88
N ILE A 148 -0.82 -10.87 7.94
CA ILE A 148 -1.83 -9.82 8.07
C ILE A 148 -3.17 -10.46 8.39
N GLU A 149 -3.75 -10.04 9.52
CA GLU A 149 -5.11 -10.37 9.92
C GLU A 149 -5.97 -9.13 9.77
N VAL A 150 -7.12 -9.28 9.13
CA VAL A 150 -8.09 -8.21 8.95
C VAL A 150 -9.37 -8.60 9.66
N ARG A 151 -9.83 -7.74 10.57
CA ARG A 151 -11.09 -7.89 11.29
C ARG A 151 -11.99 -6.69 11.00
N LYS A 152 -13.29 -6.90 10.94
CA LYS A 152 -14.24 -5.80 10.87
C LYS A 152 -14.37 -5.21 12.27
N LEU A 153 -14.26 -3.90 12.40
CA LEU A 153 -14.57 -3.24 13.67
C LEU A 153 -16.07 -3.18 13.85
N GLU A 154 -16.55 -3.65 15.00
CA GLU A 154 -17.91 -3.45 15.42
C GLU A 154 -18.09 -2.09 16.07
N ALA A 155 -19.33 -1.60 16.20
CA ALA A 155 -19.60 -0.24 16.66
C ALA A 155 -19.15 0.03 18.11
N GLU A 156 -18.90 -1.01 18.89
CA GLU A 156 -18.47 -0.93 20.30
C GLU A 156 -16.96 -0.64 20.46
N ASP A 157 -16.15 -0.88 19.43
CA ASP A 157 -14.69 -0.66 19.47
C ASP A 157 -14.25 0.79 19.18
N LYS A 158 -15.20 1.74 19.24
CA LYS A 158 -14.95 3.15 18.90
C LYS A 158 -14.67 4.04 20.14
N GLN A 159 -13.99 3.48 21.16
CA GLN A 159 -13.47 4.31 22.26
C GLN A 159 -12.01 4.67 22.08
#